data_422cba990f85e82ecf9e0660704ed08e
#
_entry.id   422cba990f85e82ecf9e0660704ed08e
#
_cell.length_a   1.000
_cell.length_b   1.000
_cell.length_c   1.000
_cell.angle_alpha   90.00
_cell.angle_beta   90.00
_cell.angle_gamma   90.00
#
_symmetry.space_group_name_H-M   'P 1'
#
loop_
_entity.id
_entity.type
_entity.pdbx_description
1 polymer ?
#
loop_
_entity_poly.entity_id
_entity_poly.type
_entity_poly.pdbx_seq_one_letter_code
_entity_poly.pdbx_strand_id
1 'polypeptide(L)'
;MKSICTHTLVKNEERWLWFAVNSVAPYVDRILLWDTGSTDRSIEIEKELVKKYQDKISFCQVDEVDSQKFTEVRQEMLDASNCDWVMILDGDEVWWQDGIKRAIDVINKRGDDLESLVHRYYNLVGDIYHYQEEKAGRYSIDGVTGHLTIRFFNRKIPGLHFSNPHGTQGIYDGDGVLIQERDNKKRLHLDDYYLHFTHLVRSSTVFKDKEVIKRNIKYKYELGIPFPRGFKYPEVFYQKRPDFVFDPWQKRSGYYVLRAFFETPIRMIKRRIWKGKVGY
;
A
#
# COMPACT_ATOMS: atom_id res chain seq x y z
N MET A 1 22.59 8.88 -9.10
CA MET A 1 21.50 8.36 -8.23
C MET A 1 20.65 7.42 -9.05
N LYS A 2 20.12 6.37 -8.43
CA LYS A 2 19.17 5.46 -9.10
C LYS A 2 17.81 6.15 -9.21
N SER A 3 17.18 6.05 -10.37
CA SER A 3 15.84 6.59 -10.60
C SER A 3 14.76 5.66 -10.07
N ILE A 4 13.69 6.25 -9.47
CA ILE A 4 12.59 5.50 -8.85
C ILE A 4 11.26 5.96 -9.45
N CYS A 5 10.52 5.02 -10.05
CA CYS A 5 9.13 5.21 -10.45
C CYS A 5 8.18 4.63 -9.40
N THR A 6 7.14 5.35 -9.06
CA THR A 6 6.08 4.86 -8.19
C THR A 6 4.86 4.49 -9.01
N HIS A 7 4.30 3.31 -8.78
CA HIS A 7 3.06 2.85 -9.39
C HIS A 7 1.93 2.94 -8.38
N THR A 8 0.94 3.79 -8.66
CA THR A 8 -0.26 3.95 -7.84
C THR A 8 -1.48 3.69 -8.70
N LEU A 9 -2.10 2.53 -8.50
CA LEU A 9 -3.33 2.15 -9.17
C LEU A 9 -4.51 2.37 -8.24
N VAL A 10 -5.47 3.19 -8.65
CA VAL A 10 -6.52 3.73 -7.79
C VAL A 10 -7.90 3.24 -8.20
N LYS A 11 -8.74 2.91 -7.22
CA LYS A 11 -10.20 2.82 -7.34
C LYS A 11 -10.85 3.15 -6.02
N ASN A 12 -11.57 4.28 -5.95
CA ASN A 12 -12.30 4.73 -4.76
C ASN A 12 -11.44 4.81 -3.50
N GLU A 13 -10.42 5.68 -3.51
CA GLU A 13 -9.45 5.89 -2.43
C GLU A 13 -9.52 7.34 -1.85
N GLU A 14 -10.65 8.03 -1.95
CA GLU A 14 -10.76 9.46 -1.63
C GLU A 14 -10.26 9.85 -0.24
N ARG A 15 -10.28 8.92 0.75
CA ARG A 15 -9.87 9.26 2.11
C ARG A 15 -8.36 9.30 2.30
N TRP A 16 -7.62 8.43 1.60
CA TRP A 16 -6.20 8.23 1.91
C TRP A 16 -5.26 8.60 0.77
N LEU A 17 -5.76 8.63 -0.47
CA LEU A 17 -4.95 8.88 -1.67
C LEU A 17 -4.12 10.17 -1.60
N TRP A 18 -4.72 11.27 -1.09
CA TRP A 18 -3.99 12.52 -0.91
C TRP A 18 -2.73 12.33 -0.05
N PHE A 19 -2.89 11.67 1.07
CA PHE A 19 -1.80 11.43 2.01
C PHE A 19 -0.79 10.42 1.47
N ALA A 20 -1.26 9.35 0.83
CA ALA A 20 -0.42 8.32 0.23
C ALA A 20 0.57 8.95 -0.77
N VAL A 21 0.05 9.64 -1.79
CA VAL A 21 0.89 10.25 -2.82
C VAL A 21 1.79 11.35 -2.24
N ASN A 22 1.27 12.25 -1.41
CA ASN A 22 2.08 13.32 -0.82
C ASN A 22 3.19 12.82 0.12
N SER A 23 3.04 11.62 0.70
CA SER A 23 4.07 11.05 1.57
C SER A 23 5.32 10.61 0.82
N VAL A 24 5.21 10.32 -0.49
CA VAL A 24 6.33 9.81 -1.30
C VAL A 24 6.75 10.75 -2.44
N ALA A 25 5.84 11.56 -2.99
CA ALA A 25 6.08 12.39 -4.17
C ALA A 25 7.32 13.29 -4.09
N PRO A 26 7.69 13.89 -2.93
CA PRO A 26 8.90 14.69 -2.84
C PRO A 26 10.20 13.92 -3.10
N TYR A 27 10.18 12.58 -2.94
CA TYR A 27 11.37 11.74 -2.84
C TYR A 27 11.60 10.84 -4.05
N VAL A 28 10.60 10.64 -4.90
CA VAL A 28 10.66 9.78 -6.10
C VAL A 28 10.77 10.62 -7.36
N ASP A 29 11.24 10.03 -8.45
CA ASP A 29 11.46 10.75 -9.70
C ASP A 29 10.18 10.86 -10.53
N ARG A 30 9.37 9.80 -10.56
CA ARG A 30 8.13 9.74 -11.35
C ARG A 30 7.05 8.95 -10.62
N ILE A 31 5.80 9.34 -10.80
CA ILE A 31 4.63 8.65 -10.29
C ILE A 31 3.68 8.37 -11.46
N LEU A 32 3.40 7.09 -11.70
CA LEU A 32 2.30 6.67 -12.55
C LEU A 32 1.07 6.56 -11.65
N LEU A 33 0.16 7.51 -11.78
CA LEU A 33 -1.08 7.59 -11.01
C LEU A 33 -2.24 7.26 -11.95
N TRP A 34 -2.71 6.00 -11.91
CA TRP A 34 -3.70 5.50 -12.84
C TRP A 34 -4.99 5.13 -12.11
N ASP A 35 -6.10 5.72 -12.57
CA ASP A 35 -7.45 5.46 -12.04
C ASP A 35 -8.18 4.39 -12.85
N THR A 36 -8.85 3.47 -12.16
CA THR A 36 -9.56 2.32 -12.75
C THR A 36 -11.08 2.46 -12.62
N GLY A 37 -11.59 3.68 -12.84
CA GLY A 37 -13.01 3.97 -12.81
C GLY A 37 -13.54 4.29 -11.41
N SER A 38 -12.88 5.20 -10.70
CA SER A 38 -13.38 5.71 -9.42
C SER A 38 -14.69 6.47 -9.58
N THR A 39 -15.61 6.25 -8.63
CA THR A 39 -16.94 6.87 -8.56
C THR A 39 -17.11 7.81 -7.37
N ASP A 40 -16.07 7.90 -6.52
CA ASP A 40 -15.97 8.84 -5.41
C ASP A 40 -15.12 10.07 -5.81
N ARG A 41 -14.60 10.83 -4.85
CA ARG A 41 -13.80 12.03 -5.11
C ARG A 41 -12.33 11.73 -5.42
N SER A 42 -11.94 10.47 -5.66
CA SER A 42 -10.56 10.12 -5.99
C SER A 42 -10.04 10.89 -7.20
N ILE A 43 -10.83 10.99 -8.28
CA ILE A 43 -10.44 11.74 -9.50
C ILE A 43 -10.21 13.24 -9.21
N GLU A 44 -11.00 13.84 -8.32
CA GLU A 44 -10.80 15.23 -7.91
C GLU A 44 -9.47 15.40 -7.17
N ILE A 45 -9.15 14.46 -6.28
CA ILE A 45 -7.87 14.40 -5.56
C ILE A 45 -6.70 14.21 -6.51
N GLU A 46 -6.82 13.30 -7.47
CA GLU A 46 -5.80 13.03 -8.48
C GLU A 46 -5.47 14.26 -9.30
N LYS A 47 -6.48 15.01 -9.73
CA LYS A 47 -6.32 16.28 -10.46
C LYS A 47 -5.54 17.32 -9.64
N GLU A 48 -5.82 17.45 -8.35
CA GLU A 48 -5.06 18.34 -7.46
C GLU A 48 -3.63 17.85 -7.23
N LEU A 49 -3.42 16.54 -7.15
CA LEU A 49 -2.07 15.95 -7.06
C LEU A 49 -1.27 16.20 -8.34
N VAL A 50 -1.88 16.01 -9.51
CA VAL A 50 -1.26 16.32 -10.81
C VAL A 50 -0.86 17.79 -10.89
N LYS A 51 -1.76 18.70 -10.50
CA LYS A 51 -1.48 20.14 -10.47
C LYS A 51 -0.32 20.49 -9.53
N LYS A 52 -0.23 19.81 -8.38
CA LYS A 52 0.85 20.02 -7.40
C LYS A 52 2.20 19.46 -7.84
N TYR A 53 2.20 18.34 -8.58
CA TYR A 53 3.39 17.60 -8.99
C TYR A 53 3.41 17.35 -10.50
N GLN A 54 3.05 18.35 -11.30
CA GLN A 54 2.85 18.24 -12.77
C GLN A 54 4.05 17.64 -13.52
N ASP A 55 5.29 17.90 -13.05
CA ASP A 55 6.50 17.40 -13.68
C ASP A 55 6.83 15.94 -13.29
N LYS A 56 6.15 15.38 -12.30
CA LYS A 56 6.42 14.04 -11.77
C LYS A 56 5.28 13.05 -11.99
N ILE A 57 4.02 13.50 -11.99
CA ILE A 57 2.86 12.62 -12.09
C ILE A 57 2.44 12.44 -13.55
N SER A 58 2.45 11.18 -13.99
CA SER A 58 1.79 10.75 -15.22
C SER A 58 0.43 10.16 -14.87
N PHE A 59 -0.63 10.92 -15.10
CA PHE A 59 -2.00 10.52 -14.82
C PHE A 59 -2.63 9.84 -16.03
N CYS A 60 -3.35 8.74 -15.76
CA CYS A 60 -4.15 8.04 -16.76
C CYS A 60 -5.45 7.54 -16.13
N GLN A 61 -6.55 7.68 -16.85
CA GLN A 61 -7.80 7.00 -16.53
C GLN A 61 -7.95 5.81 -17.46
N VAL A 62 -8.03 4.62 -16.90
CA VAL A 62 -8.34 3.39 -17.62
C VAL A 62 -9.80 3.04 -17.36
N ASP A 63 -10.40 2.31 -18.29
CA ASP A 63 -11.76 1.82 -18.12
C ASP A 63 -11.87 0.90 -16.90
N GLU A 64 -13.10 0.63 -16.47
CA GLU A 64 -13.36 -0.28 -15.36
C GLU A 64 -12.65 -1.62 -15.53
N VAL A 65 -11.93 -2.04 -14.50
CA VAL A 65 -11.10 -3.25 -14.55
C VAL A 65 -11.71 -4.36 -13.69
N ASP A 66 -11.77 -5.55 -14.25
CA ASP A 66 -11.99 -6.79 -13.52
C ASP A 66 -10.68 -7.30 -12.89
N SER A 67 -10.71 -8.47 -12.27
CA SER A 67 -9.55 -9.04 -11.60
C SER A 67 -8.39 -9.41 -12.55
N GLN A 68 -8.69 -9.76 -13.80
CA GLN A 68 -7.69 -10.10 -14.81
C GLN A 68 -7.09 -8.81 -15.40
N LYS A 69 -7.94 -7.91 -15.83
CA LYS A 69 -7.53 -6.61 -16.40
C LYS A 69 -6.69 -5.79 -15.41
N PHE A 70 -6.94 -5.93 -14.10
CA PHE A 70 -6.12 -5.29 -13.07
C PHE A 70 -4.62 -5.65 -13.19
N THR A 71 -4.32 -6.90 -13.48
CA THR A 71 -2.93 -7.37 -13.66
C THR A 71 -2.33 -6.87 -14.96
N GLU A 72 -3.12 -6.85 -16.04
CA GLU A 72 -2.70 -6.28 -17.31
C GLU A 72 -2.34 -4.80 -17.16
N VAL A 73 -3.17 -4.02 -16.47
CA VAL A 73 -2.89 -2.60 -16.19
C VAL A 73 -1.62 -2.42 -15.35
N ARG A 74 -1.37 -3.29 -14.36
CA ARG A 74 -0.09 -3.29 -13.62
C ARG A 74 1.10 -3.59 -14.53
N GLN A 75 0.94 -4.48 -15.52
CA GLN A 75 1.98 -4.75 -16.51
C GLN A 75 2.20 -3.53 -17.42
N GLU A 76 1.14 -2.92 -17.92
CA GLU A 76 1.21 -1.70 -18.70
C GLU A 76 1.94 -0.57 -17.96
N MET A 77 1.71 -0.41 -16.64
CA MET A 77 2.46 0.54 -15.80
C MET A 77 3.95 0.19 -15.73
N LEU A 78 4.27 -1.10 -15.60
CA LEU A 78 5.66 -1.56 -15.59
C LEU A 78 6.36 -1.28 -16.92
N ASP A 79 5.68 -1.53 -18.04
CA ASP A 79 6.21 -1.30 -19.40
C ASP A 79 6.38 0.20 -19.68
N ALA A 80 5.47 1.04 -19.18
CA ALA A 80 5.54 2.50 -19.29
C ALA A 80 6.62 3.14 -18.39
N SER A 81 7.22 2.37 -17.47
CA SER A 81 8.23 2.87 -16.54
C SER A 81 9.61 2.89 -17.18
N ASN A 82 10.31 4.01 -17.08
CA ASN A 82 11.70 4.16 -17.48
C ASN A 82 12.55 4.60 -16.27
N CYS A 83 12.84 3.68 -15.37
CA CYS A 83 13.56 3.92 -14.12
C CYS A 83 14.32 2.67 -13.70
N ASP A 84 15.26 2.82 -12.75
CA ASP A 84 16.05 1.70 -12.24
C ASP A 84 15.24 0.83 -11.26
N TRP A 85 14.41 1.49 -10.43
CA TRP A 85 13.62 0.84 -9.39
C TRP A 85 12.15 1.24 -9.46
N VAL A 86 11.28 0.31 -9.13
CA VAL A 86 9.84 0.56 -9.00
C VAL A 86 9.43 0.45 -7.55
N MET A 87 8.63 1.43 -7.11
CA MET A 87 7.88 1.39 -5.86
C MET A 87 6.41 1.12 -6.15
N ILE A 88 5.83 0.10 -5.52
CA ILE A 88 4.36 -0.03 -5.46
C ILE A 88 3.86 0.79 -4.28
N LEU A 89 2.95 1.72 -4.57
CA LEU A 89 2.26 2.53 -3.58
C LEU A 89 0.76 2.35 -3.77
N ASP A 90 0.09 1.66 -2.87
CA ASP A 90 -1.36 1.59 -2.89
C ASP A 90 -1.96 2.90 -2.32
N GLY A 91 -3.13 3.32 -2.81
CA GLY A 91 -3.77 4.58 -2.40
C GLY A 91 -4.17 4.66 -0.92
N ASP A 92 -4.02 3.56 -0.20
CA ASP A 92 -4.27 3.40 1.23
C ASP A 92 -3.00 3.12 2.05
N GLU A 93 -1.82 3.60 1.58
CA GLU A 93 -0.53 3.48 2.26
C GLU A 93 0.13 4.84 2.49
N VAL A 94 0.45 5.16 3.71
CA VAL A 94 1.07 6.46 4.05
C VAL A 94 2.40 6.23 4.76
N TRP A 95 3.45 6.82 4.20
CA TRP A 95 4.83 6.60 4.60
C TRP A 95 5.37 7.75 5.46
N TRP A 96 6.26 7.41 6.40
CA TRP A 96 7.10 8.39 7.06
C TRP A 96 8.22 8.86 6.14
N GLN A 97 8.52 10.14 6.19
CA GLN A 97 9.59 10.74 5.41
C GLN A 97 10.94 10.01 5.60
N ASP A 98 11.28 9.67 6.84
CA ASP A 98 12.55 9.00 7.14
C ASP A 98 12.62 7.58 6.55
N GLY A 99 11.51 6.85 6.53
CA GLY A 99 11.43 5.52 5.93
C GLY A 99 11.68 5.57 4.42
N ILE A 100 11.01 6.49 3.71
CA ILE A 100 11.24 6.69 2.27
C ILE A 100 12.69 7.09 1.98
N LYS A 101 13.23 8.06 2.71
CA LYS A 101 14.63 8.49 2.53
C LYS A 101 15.61 7.34 2.73
N ARG A 102 15.40 6.53 3.76
CA ARG A 102 16.25 5.36 4.04
C ARG A 102 16.19 4.33 2.90
N ALA A 103 14.99 4.03 2.39
CA ALA A 103 14.85 3.14 1.25
C ALA A 103 15.62 3.65 0.02
N ILE A 104 15.50 4.95 -0.28
CA ILE A 104 16.22 5.60 -1.39
C ILE A 104 17.74 5.58 -1.17
N ASP A 105 18.21 5.87 0.04
CA ASP A 105 19.62 5.80 0.39
C ASP A 105 20.21 4.39 0.20
N VAL A 106 19.45 3.36 0.60
CA VAL A 106 19.83 1.97 0.37
C VAL A 106 19.89 1.65 -1.13
N ILE A 107 18.88 2.06 -1.88
CA ILE A 107 18.83 1.87 -3.34
C ILE A 107 20.03 2.55 -4.01
N ASN A 108 20.37 3.77 -3.63
CA ASN A 108 21.49 4.50 -4.19
C ASN A 108 22.86 3.85 -3.87
N LYS A 109 23.01 3.29 -2.67
CA LYS A 109 24.27 2.68 -2.21
C LYS A 109 24.45 1.23 -2.66
N ARG A 110 23.38 0.47 -2.72
CA ARG A 110 23.40 -0.99 -2.92
C ARG A 110 22.46 -1.50 -4.01
N GLY A 111 21.80 -0.61 -4.74
CA GLY A 111 20.76 -0.99 -5.72
C GLY A 111 21.30 -1.78 -6.92
N ASP A 112 22.60 -1.90 -7.13
CA ASP A 112 23.18 -2.80 -8.13
C ASP A 112 23.27 -4.24 -7.62
N ASP A 113 23.38 -4.45 -6.30
CA ASP A 113 23.49 -5.76 -5.66
C ASP A 113 22.13 -6.30 -5.19
N LEU A 114 21.13 -5.43 -5.03
CA LEU A 114 19.82 -5.76 -4.49
C LEU A 114 18.77 -5.89 -5.59
N GLU A 115 17.83 -6.80 -5.38
CA GLU A 115 16.65 -7.01 -6.23
C GLU A 115 15.36 -6.47 -5.60
N SER A 116 15.25 -6.44 -4.27
CA SER A 116 14.05 -5.96 -3.60
C SER A 116 14.28 -5.47 -2.17
N LEU A 117 13.36 -4.61 -1.69
CA LEU A 117 13.30 -4.16 -0.29
C LEU A 117 11.96 -4.58 0.32
N VAL A 118 12.03 -5.18 1.51
CA VAL A 118 10.87 -5.56 2.31
C VAL A 118 10.67 -4.53 3.41
N HIS A 119 9.45 -4.07 3.55
CA HIS A 119 9.04 -3.14 4.61
C HIS A 119 7.95 -3.73 5.48
N ARG A 120 7.92 -3.31 6.74
CA ARG A 120 6.84 -3.60 7.67
C ARG A 120 5.75 -2.53 7.58
N TYR A 121 4.55 -2.84 8.07
CA TYR A 121 3.49 -1.86 8.14
C TYR A 121 2.62 -2.04 9.39
N TYR A 122 2.10 -0.92 9.88
CA TYR A 122 1.01 -0.94 10.84
C TYR A 122 -0.31 -1.09 10.09
N ASN A 123 -0.96 -2.22 10.26
CA ASN A 123 -2.26 -2.48 9.65
C ASN A 123 -3.36 -1.87 10.53
N LEU A 124 -3.92 -0.73 10.13
CA LEU A 124 -4.81 0.05 10.97
C LEU A 124 -6.22 -0.53 11.04
N VAL A 125 -6.90 -0.33 12.16
CA VAL A 125 -8.27 -0.80 12.41
C VAL A 125 -9.11 0.27 13.12
N GLY A 126 -10.27 0.57 12.52
CA GLY A 126 -11.26 1.48 13.06
C GLY A 126 -10.94 2.97 12.89
N ASP A 127 -9.75 3.38 13.23
CA ASP A 127 -9.22 4.73 13.07
C ASP A 127 -7.70 4.71 12.97
N ILE A 128 -7.07 5.91 12.86
CA ILE A 128 -5.61 5.99 12.75
C ILE A 128 -4.89 5.73 14.08
N TYR A 129 -5.60 5.64 15.19
CA TYR A 129 -5.03 5.51 16.53
C TYR A 129 -4.82 4.07 16.97
N HIS A 130 -5.30 3.09 16.18
CA HIS A 130 -5.25 1.68 16.55
C HIS A 130 -4.77 0.82 15.39
N TYR A 131 -3.95 -0.19 15.69
CA TYR A 131 -3.41 -1.13 14.71
C TYR A 131 -3.59 -2.57 15.16
N GLN A 132 -3.53 -3.50 14.22
CA GLN A 132 -3.59 -4.93 14.50
C GLN A 132 -2.29 -5.44 15.15
N GLU A 133 -2.41 -6.46 16.00
CA GLU A 133 -1.24 -7.19 16.48
C GLU A 133 -0.43 -7.78 15.31
N GLU A 134 0.89 -7.85 15.46
CA GLU A 134 1.81 -8.38 14.44
C GLU A 134 1.43 -9.80 13.99
N LYS A 135 0.97 -10.64 14.94
CA LYS A 135 0.51 -12.01 14.67
C LYS A 135 -0.72 -12.12 13.77
N ALA A 136 -1.39 -11.01 13.46
CA ALA A 136 -2.48 -10.98 12.50
C ALA A 136 -1.98 -10.93 11.04
N GLY A 137 -0.73 -10.52 10.82
CA GLY A 137 -0.06 -10.54 9.53
C GLY A 137 0.24 -11.98 9.09
N ARG A 138 0.06 -12.25 7.80
CA ARG A 138 0.19 -13.60 7.24
C ARG A 138 1.18 -13.69 6.09
N TYR A 139 1.83 -12.60 5.73
CA TYR A 139 2.88 -12.65 4.74
C TYR A 139 4.14 -13.25 5.34
N SER A 140 4.83 -14.09 4.57
CA SER A 140 6.09 -14.69 4.98
C SER A 140 7.11 -14.49 3.87
N ILE A 141 8.20 -13.81 4.20
CA ILE A 141 9.32 -13.56 3.29
C ILE A 141 10.60 -13.87 4.07
N ASP A 142 11.45 -14.72 3.51
CA ASP A 142 12.72 -15.17 4.11
C ASP A 142 12.57 -15.74 5.54
N GLY A 143 11.46 -16.45 5.79
CA GLY A 143 11.18 -17.04 7.10
C GLY A 143 10.61 -16.06 8.14
N VAL A 144 10.50 -14.78 7.81
CA VAL A 144 9.87 -13.75 8.66
C VAL A 144 8.40 -13.65 8.31
N THR A 145 7.52 -13.89 9.28
CA THR A 145 6.05 -13.78 9.09
C THR A 145 5.50 -12.59 9.86
N GLY A 146 4.58 -11.83 9.24
CA GLY A 146 3.95 -10.69 9.90
C GLY A 146 3.25 -9.73 8.93
N HIS A 147 3.13 -8.49 9.35
CA HIS A 147 2.71 -7.38 8.52
C HIS A 147 3.91 -6.83 7.74
N LEU A 148 4.27 -7.50 6.65
CA LEU A 148 5.41 -7.13 5.80
C LEU A 148 5.10 -7.40 4.33
N THR A 149 5.78 -6.67 3.44
CA THR A 149 5.66 -6.87 1.99
C THR A 149 6.82 -6.22 1.25
N ILE A 150 7.09 -6.69 0.02
CA ILE A 150 7.99 -6.01 -0.91
C ILE A 150 7.28 -4.80 -1.49
N ARG A 151 7.87 -3.60 -1.31
CA ARG A 151 7.35 -2.35 -1.90
C ARG A 151 8.30 -1.74 -2.91
N PHE A 152 9.57 -2.08 -2.87
CA PHE A 152 10.54 -1.66 -3.87
C PHE A 152 11.17 -2.88 -4.54
N PHE A 153 11.27 -2.84 -5.87
CA PHE A 153 11.97 -3.87 -6.63
C PHE A 153 12.74 -3.28 -7.82
N ASN A 154 13.83 -3.95 -8.16
CA ASN A 154 14.75 -3.54 -9.21
C ASN A 154 14.21 -3.99 -10.58
N ARG A 155 14.12 -3.06 -11.53
CA ARG A 155 13.68 -3.37 -12.89
C ARG A 155 14.67 -4.21 -13.70
N LYS A 156 15.91 -4.31 -13.25
CA LYS A 156 16.92 -5.18 -13.87
C LYS A 156 16.72 -6.68 -13.61
N ILE A 157 15.74 -7.08 -12.80
CA ILE A 157 15.36 -8.49 -12.67
C ILE A 157 14.98 -9.01 -14.06
N PRO A 158 15.67 -10.04 -14.59
CA PRO A 158 15.44 -10.53 -15.95
C PRO A 158 14.00 -11.02 -16.14
N GLY A 159 13.33 -10.56 -17.22
CA GLY A 159 11.98 -10.98 -17.57
C GLY A 159 10.90 -10.59 -16.54
N LEU A 160 11.15 -9.55 -15.73
CA LEU A 160 10.24 -9.07 -14.71
C LEU A 160 8.85 -8.75 -15.28
N HIS A 161 7.81 -9.38 -14.71
CA HIS A 161 6.44 -9.17 -15.17
C HIS A 161 5.41 -9.44 -14.05
N PHE A 162 4.21 -8.88 -14.22
CA PHE A 162 3.05 -9.19 -13.37
C PHE A 162 2.27 -10.37 -13.97
N SER A 163 1.83 -11.30 -13.14
CA SER A 163 1.01 -12.44 -13.56
C SER A 163 -0.04 -12.80 -12.50
N ASN A 164 -1.03 -13.58 -12.92
CA ASN A 164 -2.19 -14.05 -12.17
C ASN A 164 -3.22 -12.93 -11.83
N PRO A 165 -4.52 -13.25 -11.73
CA PRO A 165 -5.58 -12.30 -11.44
C PRO A 165 -5.43 -11.63 -10.06
N HIS A 166 -6.01 -10.44 -9.90
CA HIS A 166 -6.04 -9.73 -8.63
C HIS A 166 -6.50 -10.61 -7.46
N GLY A 167 -5.70 -10.66 -6.41
CA GLY A 167 -5.91 -11.50 -5.21
C GLY A 167 -5.09 -12.80 -5.20
N THR A 168 -4.45 -13.14 -6.33
CA THR A 168 -3.38 -14.14 -6.47
C THR A 168 -2.25 -13.56 -7.31
N GLN A 169 -2.32 -12.28 -7.64
CA GLN A 169 -1.34 -11.57 -8.43
C GLN A 169 0.04 -11.63 -7.77
N GLY A 170 1.06 -11.86 -8.57
CA GLY A 170 2.45 -11.81 -8.17
C GLY A 170 3.31 -11.08 -9.19
N ILE A 171 4.52 -10.76 -8.77
CA ILE A 171 5.59 -10.24 -9.63
C ILE A 171 6.56 -11.38 -9.84
N TYR A 172 6.84 -11.71 -11.08
CA TYR A 172 7.63 -12.87 -11.48
C TYR A 172 8.85 -12.43 -12.30
N ASP A 173 9.89 -13.24 -12.29
CA ASP A 173 11.01 -13.14 -13.24
C ASP A 173 10.72 -13.91 -14.53
N GLY A 174 11.69 -13.91 -15.47
CA GLY A 174 11.58 -14.61 -16.74
C GLY A 174 11.52 -16.14 -16.65
N ASP A 175 11.93 -16.71 -15.54
CA ASP A 175 11.86 -18.16 -15.26
C ASP A 175 10.55 -18.54 -14.53
N GLY A 176 9.65 -17.57 -14.28
CA GLY A 176 8.39 -17.77 -13.59
C GLY A 176 8.51 -17.89 -12.07
N VAL A 177 9.64 -17.44 -11.49
CA VAL A 177 9.85 -17.43 -10.03
C VAL A 177 9.33 -16.12 -9.45
N LEU A 178 8.54 -16.18 -8.37
CA LEU A 178 8.08 -15.00 -7.65
C LEU A 178 9.28 -14.22 -7.07
N ILE A 179 9.21 -12.88 -7.12
CA ILE A 179 10.33 -12.05 -6.63
C ILE A 179 10.66 -12.30 -5.15
N GLN A 180 9.69 -12.69 -4.33
CA GLN A 180 9.89 -13.06 -2.92
C GLN A 180 10.51 -14.47 -2.73
N GLU A 181 10.57 -15.29 -3.78
CA GLU A 181 11.17 -16.63 -3.76
C GLU A 181 12.58 -16.66 -4.38
N ARG A 182 13.02 -15.52 -4.95
CA ARG A 182 14.36 -15.37 -5.48
C ARG A 182 15.41 -15.32 -4.36
N ASP A 183 16.68 -15.25 -4.73
CA ASP A 183 17.82 -15.23 -3.81
C ASP A 183 17.64 -14.19 -2.69
N ASN A 184 17.54 -14.67 -1.45
CA ASN A 184 17.34 -13.83 -0.27
C ASN A 184 18.53 -12.90 0.03
N LYS A 185 19.75 -13.24 -0.47
CA LYS A 185 20.93 -12.37 -0.34
C LYS A 185 20.81 -11.07 -1.13
N LYS A 186 19.93 -11.05 -2.15
CA LYS A 186 19.60 -9.87 -2.96
C LYS A 186 18.37 -9.12 -2.46
N ARG A 187 17.86 -9.47 -1.29
CA ARG A 187 16.74 -8.83 -0.63
C ARG A 187 17.17 -8.24 0.70
N LEU A 188 16.66 -7.05 1.00
CA LEU A 188 16.95 -6.41 2.27
C LEU A 188 15.64 -6.11 3.00
N HIS A 189 15.56 -6.54 4.26
CA HIS A 189 14.49 -6.18 5.17
C HIS A 189 14.86 -4.85 5.85
N LEU A 190 13.99 -3.85 5.74
CA LEU A 190 14.10 -2.58 6.43
C LEU A 190 13.14 -2.57 7.62
N ASP A 191 13.61 -2.04 8.75
CA ASP A 191 12.81 -1.93 9.98
C ASP A 191 11.91 -0.69 10.00
N ASP A 192 11.78 -0.02 8.86
CA ASP A 192 10.87 1.10 8.70
C ASP A 192 9.46 0.61 8.42
N TYR A 193 8.50 1.28 9.07
CA TYR A 193 7.07 1.00 8.91
C TYR A 193 6.43 2.05 8.01
N TYR A 194 5.29 1.68 7.42
CA TYR A 194 4.30 2.60 6.88
C TYR A 194 2.93 2.29 7.47
N LEU A 195 1.97 3.21 7.35
CA LEU A 195 0.59 2.99 7.75
C LEU A 195 -0.20 2.40 6.59
N HIS A 196 -0.95 1.32 6.84
CA HIS A 196 -1.78 0.67 5.85
C HIS A 196 -3.25 0.67 6.31
N PHE A 197 -4.12 1.27 5.52
CA PHE A 197 -5.51 1.53 5.85
C PHE A 197 -6.48 0.48 5.30
N THR A 198 -6.00 -0.69 4.94
CA THR A 198 -6.78 -1.75 4.25
C THR A 198 -8.03 -2.20 5.01
N HIS A 199 -8.09 -2.02 6.33
CA HIS A 199 -9.24 -2.38 7.17
C HIS A 199 -10.12 -1.20 7.58
N LEU A 200 -9.81 0.00 7.09
CA LEU A 200 -10.62 1.19 7.27
C LEU A 200 -11.48 1.45 6.02
N VAL A 201 -12.44 2.34 6.15
CA VAL A 201 -13.17 2.90 5.01
C VAL A 201 -12.20 3.73 4.18
N ARG A 202 -12.17 3.51 2.88
CA ARG A 202 -11.24 4.17 1.97
C ARG A 202 -11.93 5.16 1.03
N SER A 203 -13.18 4.87 0.64
CA SER A 203 -14.01 5.80 -0.14
C SER A 203 -14.94 6.64 0.75
N SER A 204 -15.84 7.41 0.15
CA SER A 204 -16.80 8.27 0.86
C SER A 204 -17.65 7.51 1.89
N THR A 205 -18.03 6.29 1.56
CA THR A 205 -18.86 5.42 2.38
C THR A 205 -18.44 3.96 2.32
N VAL A 206 -18.82 3.17 3.34
CA VAL A 206 -18.66 1.70 3.31
C VAL A 206 -19.41 1.07 2.12
N PHE A 207 -20.46 1.73 1.64
CA PHE A 207 -21.23 1.25 0.50
C PHE A 207 -20.41 1.33 -0.80
N LYS A 208 -19.78 2.46 -1.08
CA LYS A 208 -18.88 2.62 -2.22
C LYS A 208 -17.63 1.73 -2.14
N ASP A 209 -17.15 1.43 -0.94
CA ASP A 209 -16.08 0.45 -0.76
C ASP A 209 -16.47 -0.95 -1.26
N LYS A 210 -17.75 -1.33 -1.20
CA LYS A 210 -18.24 -2.63 -1.69
C LYS A 210 -18.21 -2.75 -3.21
N GLU A 211 -18.18 -1.65 -3.94
CA GLU A 211 -18.04 -1.63 -5.39
C GLU A 211 -16.65 -2.07 -5.85
N VAL A 212 -15.64 -1.99 -4.96
CA VAL A 212 -14.28 -2.40 -5.27
C VAL A 212 -14.06 -3.88 -4.98
N ILE A 213 -13.45 -4.61 -5.92
CA ILE A 213 -13.23 -6.05 -5.86
C ILE A 213 -12.60 -6.47 -4.52
N LYS A 214 -13.26 -7.40 -3.82
CA LYS A 214 -12.81 -7.98 -2.53
C LYS A 214 -12.60 -6.98 -1.39
N ARG A 215 -12.90 -5.69 -1.54
CA ARG A 215 -12.69 -4.69 -0.48
C ARG A 215 -13.66 -4.88 0.69
N ASN A 216 -14.90 -5.29 0.43
CA ASN A 216 -15.91 -5.54 1.46
C ASN A 216 -15.49 -6.56 2.51
N ILE A 217 -14.69 -7.56 2.13
CA ILE A 217 -14.20 -8.59 3.06
C ILE A 217 -12.98 -8.12 3.87
N LYS A 218 -12.34 -7.03 3.45
CA LYS A 218 -11.19 -6.44 4.13
C LYS A 218 -11.58 -5.58 5.31
N TYR A 219 -12.79 -4.99 5.30
CA TYR A 219 -13.27 -4.16 6.42
C TYR A 219 -13.48 -5.01 7.68
N LYS A 220 -12.89 -4.62 8.79
CA LYS A 220 -12.91 -5.40 10.04
C LYS A 220 -13.30 -4.54 11.23
N TYR A 221 -14.16 -5.09 12.07
CA TYR A 221 -14.41 -4.58 13.41
C TYR A 221 -13.43 -5.28 14.36
N GLU A 222 -12.43 -4.54 14.82
CA GLU A 222 -11.41 -5.04 15.73
C GLU A 222 -10.94 -3.90 16.65
N LEU A 223 -10.76 -4.20 17.94
CA LEU A 223 -10.32 -3.17 18.91
C LEU A 223 -8.93 -2.64 18.57
N GLY A 224 -8.04 -3.52 18.12
CA GLY A 224 -6.66 -3.18 17.87
C GLY A 224 -5.87 -2.80 19.12
N ILE A 225 -4.61 -2.48 18.91
CA ILE A 225 -3.67 -2.00 19.92
C ILE A 225 -3.58 -0.48 19.73
N PRO A 226 -3.78 0.34 20.77
CA PRO A 226 -3.63 1.78 20.65
C PRO A 226 -2.15 2.14 20.47
N PHE A 227 -1.85 3.12 19.62
CA PHE A 227 -0.52 3.70 19.60
C PHE A 227 -0.21 4.41 20.93
N PRO A 228 1.06 4.41 21.36
CA PRO A 228 1.45 5.07 22.59
C PRO A 228 1.17 6.58 22.56
N ARG A 229 1.01 7.20 23.73
CA ARG A 229 0.90 8.66 23.82
C ARG A 229 2.14 9.32 23.22
N GLY A 230 1.94 10.34 22.41
CA GLY A 230 3.04 11.02 21.72
C GLY A 230 3.56 10.30 20.47
N PHE A 231 2.86 9.27 19.98
CA PHE A 231 3.20 8.65 18.72
C PHE A 231 3.22 9.69 17.59
N LYS A 232 4.31 9.71 16.85
CA LYS A 232 4.51 10.65 15.73
C LYS A 232 3.97 10.01 14.46
N TYR A 233 2.88 10.55 13.96
CA TYR A 233 2.31 10.13 12.67
C TYR A 233 3.15 10.67 11.50
N PRO A 234 2.98 10.10 10.28
CA PRO A 234 3.61 10.64 9.07
C PRO A 234 3.41 12.14 8.91
N GLU A 235 4.45 12.83 8.52
CA GLU A 235 4.52 14.29 8.45
C GLU A 235 3.43 14.89 7.56
N VAL A 236 3.01 14.13 6.54
CA VAL A 236 1.98 14.53 5.58
C VAL A 236 0.62 14.81 6.22
N PHE A 237 0.29 14.20 7.38
CA PHE A 237 -0.98 14.45 8.08
C PHE A 237 -1.07 15.83 8.72
N TYR A 238 0.05 16.47 8.95
CA TYR A 238 0.15 17.82 9.54
C TYR A 238 0.28 18.92 8.47
N GLN A 239 0.38 18.53 7.18
CA GLN A 239 0.50 19.48 6.08
C GLN A 239 -0.87 20.04 5.67
N LYS A 240 -0.83 21.23 5.03
CA LYS A 240 -2.01 21.83 4.44
C LYS A 240 -2.57 20.93 3.33
N ARG A 241 -3.88 20.74 3.33
CA ARG A 241 -4.62 19.99 2.33
C ARG A 241 -5.81 20.78 1.82
N PRO A 242 -6.37 20.45 0.65
CA PRO A 242 -7.66 20.98 0.19
C PRO A 242 -8.78 20.67 1.20
N ASP A 243 -9.74 21.57 1.36
CA ASP A 243 -10.83 21.44 2.36
C ASP A 243 -11.71 20.21 2.13
N PHE A 244 -11.78 19.72 0.90
CA PHE A 244 -12.55 18.53 0.57
C PHE A 244 -11.83 17.21 0.88
N VAL A 245 -10.54 17.24 1.14
CA VAL A 245 -9.77 16.04 1.52
C VAL A 245 -10.13 15.63 2.94
N PHE A 246 -10.41 14.35 3.10
CA PHE A 246 -10.81 13.75 4.38
C PHE A 246 -9.91 14.18 5.55
N ASP A 247 -10.53 14.40 6.72
CA ASP A 247 -9.78 14.64 7.95
C ASP A 247 -9.32 13.30 8.57
N PRO A 248 -8.00 13.02 8.59
CA PRO A 248 -7.49 11.73 9.07
C PRO A 248 -7.67 11.53 10.58
N TRP A 249 -7.89 12.63 11.35
CA TRP A 249 -7.97 12.59 12.81
C TRP A 249 -9.31 12.13 13.37
N GLN A 250 -10.23 11.69 12.51
CA GLN A 250 -11.53 11.20 12.96
C GLN A 250 -11.37 9.89 13.74
N LYS A 251 -12.04 9.84 14.89
CA LYS A 251 -12.09 8.65 15.73
C LYS A 251 -13.20 7.70 15.28
N ARG A 252 -12.99 6.42 15.49
CA ARG A 252 -14.00 5.39 15.29
C ARG A 252 -15.24 5.64 16.14
N SER A 253 -16.42 5.28 15.64
CA SER A 253 -17.70 5.49 16.32
C SER A 253 -17.89 4.54 17.51
N GLY A 254 -18.78 4.92 18.45
CA GLY A 254 -19.19 4.04 19.55
C GLY A 254 -19.77 2.70 19.04
N TYR A 255 -20.53 2.73 17.95
CA TYR A 255 -21.03 1.51 17.30
C TYR A 255 -19.88 0.59 16.85
N TYR A 256 -18.83 1.18 16.25
CA TYR A 256 -17.65 0.42 15.87
C TYR A 256 -17.00 -0.26 17.09
N VAL A 257 -16.80 0.50 18.17
CA VAL A 257 -16.18 0.00 19.41
C VAL A 257 -17.00 -1.14 20.02
N LEU A 258 -18.31 -0.97 20.13
CA LEU A 258 -19.21 -2.00 20.66
C LEU A 258 -19.12 -3.29 19.83
N ARG A 259 -19.19 -3.19 18.52
CA ARG A 259 -19.09 -4.35 17.64
C ARG A 259 -17.70 -4.99 17.69
N ALA A 260 -16.65 -4.20 17.70
CA ALA A 260 -15.28 -4.67 17.80
C ALA A 260 -15.01 -5.40 19.13
N PHE A 261 -15.66 -4.97 20.22
CA PHE A 261 -15.55 -5.65 21.51
C PHE A 261 -15.99 -7.13 21.45
N PHE A 262 -17.07 -7.43 20.73
CA PHE A 262 -17.54 -8.81 20.56
C PHE A 262 -16.75 -9.58 19.48
N GLU A 263 -16.38 -8.93 18.35
CA GLU A 263 -15.71 -9.63 17.25
C GLU A 263 -14.22 -9.89 17.52
N THR A 264 -13.54 -9.05 18.28
CA THR A 264 -12.08 -9.18 18.52
C THR A 264 -11.68 -10.51 19.17
N PRO A 265 -12.32 -10.99 20.27
CA PRO A 265 -11.96 -12.26 20.89
C PRO A 265 -12.12 -13.43 19.92
N ILE A 266 -13.20 -13.45 19.15
CA ILE A 266 -13.49 -14.50 18.15
C ILE A 266 -12.38 -14.53 17.08
N ARG A 267 -11.97 -13.35 16.60
CA ARG A 267 -10.88 -13.22 15.62
C ARG A 267 -9.54 -13.69 16.17
N MET A 268 -9.23 -13.34 17.42
CA MET A 268 -8.01 -13.79 18.11
C MET A 268 -7.96 -15.31 18.29
N ILE A 269 -9.05 -15.93 18.71
CA ILE A 269 -9.18 -17.39 18.81
C ILE A 269 -9.00 -18.04 17.43
N LYS A 270 -9.72 -17.53 16.41
CA LYS A 270 -9.61 -18.05 15.04
C LYS A 270 -8.18 -17.97 14.49
N ARG A 271 -7.43 -16.90 14.78
CA ARG A 271 -6.02 -16.77 14.38
C ARG A 271 -5.10 -17.79 15.05
N ARG A 272 -5.39 -18.19 16.29
CA ARG A 272 -4.60 -19.17 17.04
C ARG A 272 -4.88 -20.61 16.60
N ILE A 273 -6.14 -20.93 16.31
CA ILE A 273 -6.58 -22.29 15.94
C ILE A 273 -6.37 -22.54 14.45
N TRP A 274 -6.69 -21.58 13.61
CA TRP A 274 -6.65 -21.73 12.16
C TRP A 274 -5.42 -21.04 11.59
N LYS A 275 -4.35 -21.81 11.44
CA LYS A 275 -3.22 -21.41 10.60
C LYS A 275 -3.68 -21.45 9.13
N GLY A 276 -4.35 -20.42 8.66
CA GLY A 276 -4.69 -20.26 7.25
C GLY A 276 -3.43 -20.26 6.40
N LYS A 277 -3.61 -20.43 5.07
CA LYS A 277 -2.48 -20.31 4.13
C LYS A 277 -1.73 -19.00 4.39
N VAL A 278 -0.42 -19.10 4.47
CA VAL A 278 0.49 -17.96 4.47
C VAL A 278 0.27 -17.24 3.12
N GLY A 279 0.04 -15.93 3.16
CA GLY A 279 -0.04 -15.11 1.95
C GLY A 279 1.37 -14.97 1.35
N TYR A 280 1.47 -15.06 0.04
CA TYR A 280 2.64 -15.30 -0.81
C TYR A 280 3.45 -16.52 -0.40
#